data_c129d99ee3dd9bae1d24764369560fd7
#
_entry.id   c129d99ee3dd9bae1d24764369560fd7
#
_cell.length_a   1.000
_cell.length_b   1.000
_cell.length_c   1.000
_cell.angle_alpha   90.00
_cell.angle_beta   90.00
_cell.angle_gamma   90.00
#
_symmetry.space_group_name_H-M   'P 1'
#
loop_
_entity.id
_entity.type
_entity.pdbx_description
1 polymer ?
#
loop_
_entity_poly.entity_id
_entity_poly.type
_entity_poly.pdbx_seq_one_letter_code
_entity_poly.pdbx_strand_id
1 'polypeptide(L)'
;VEDNLAGNEYDDFIEWFASLPSKWKIFVPGNHELSFELGQADDIIQRMTDKGITVLEDAIEDCDGIIIGSIGHNVMIAQEDIPKDIDILVTHYPPYGILDEGMGSTEILNFVLHSQPKYHLFGHIHSTAGQEHIFGNTICANIATKL
;
A
#
# COMPACT_ATOMS: atom_id res chain seq x y z
N VAL A 1 -2.03 -10.93 3.94
CA VAL A 1 -1.28 -11.78 4.87
C VAL A 1 -1.98 -11.79 6.22
N GLU A 2 -2.15 -12.93 6.83
CA GLU A 2 -2.90 -13.07 8.08
C GLU A 2 -2.05 -12.77 9.32
N ASP A 3 -2.72 -12.47 10.44
CA ASP A 3 -2.10 -11.95 11.67
C ASP A 3 -1.02 -12.83 12.27
N ASN A 4 -0.99 -14.07 12.15
CA ASN A 4 -0.08 -14.94 12.87
C ASN A 4 0.81 -15.77 11.95
N LEU A 5 1.26 -15.18 10.84
CA LEU A 5 2.10 -15.88 9.91
C LEU A 5 3.42 -16.31 10.56
N ALA A 6 3.70 -17.59 10.54
CA ALA A 6 5.01 -18.11 10.86
C ALA A 6 5.97 -17.81 9.70
N GLY A 7 7.28 -17.90 9.96
CA GLY A 7 8.29 -17.62 8.96
C GLY A 7 8.12 -18.39 7.64
N ASN A 8 7.64 -19.64 7.73
CA ASN A 8 7.39 -20.47 6.55
C ASN A 8 6.21 -19.99 5.70
N GLU A 9 5.21 -19.36 6.28
CA GLU A 9 4.08 -18.77 5.53
C GLU A 9 4.53 -17.55 4.76
N TYR A 10 5.40 -16.72 5.32
CA TYR A 10 6.05 -15.65 4.55
C TYR A 10 6.90 -16.22 3.44
N ASP A 11 7.63 -17.31 3.67
CA ASP A 11 8.42 -17.95 2.63
C ASP A 11 7.55 -18.44 1.47
N ASP A 12 6.40 -19.06 1.77
CA ASP A 12 5.45 -19.51 0.75
C ASP A 12 4.91 -18.34 -0.06
N PHE A 13 4.54 -17.24 0.62
CA PHE A 13 4.08 -16.02 -0.05
C PHE A 13 5.17 -15.45 -0.95
N ILE A 14 6.39 -15.32 -0.44
CA ILE A 14 7.52 -14.77 -1.19
C ILE A 14 7.81 -15.59 -2.43
N GLU A 15 7.85 -16.93 -2.32
CA GLU A 15 8.07 -17.82 -3.46
C GLU A 15 6.96 -17.68 -4.51
N TRP A 16 5.70 -17.67 -4.07
CA TRP A 16 4.58 -17.48 -4.97
C TRP A 16 4.65 -16.13 -5.69
N PHE A 17 4.82 -15.05 -4.94
CA PHE A 17 4.83 -13.71 -5.50
C PHE A 17 6.01 -13.51 -6.45
N ALA A 18 7.19 -14.01 -6.07
CA ALA A 18 8.38 -13.95 -6.91
C ALA A 18 8.24 -14.75 -8.21
N SER A 19 7.39 -15.80 -8.22
CA SER A 19 7.17 -16.64 -9.39
C SER A 19 6.29 -15.99 -10.46
N LEU A 20 5.59 -14.92 -10.13
CA LEU A 20 4.71 -14.24 -11.09
C LEU A 20 5.53 -13.62 -12.22
N PRO A 21 5.00 -13.61 -13.46
CA PRO A 21 5.77 -13.18 -14.64
C PRO A 21 5.89 -11.66 -14.78
N SER A 22 5.49 -10.89 -13.78
CA SER A 22 5.58 -9.44 -13.82
C SER A 22 7.01 -8.98 -13.57
N LYS A 23 7.48 -7.99 -14.32
CA LYS A 23 8.78 -7.37 -14.13
C LYS A 23 8.87 -6.64 -12.79
N TRP A 24 7.81 -5.92 -12.42
CA TRP A 24 7.72 -5.16 -11.18
C TRP A 24 6.78 -5.86 -10.20
N LYS A 25 7.27 -6.10 -8.99
CA LYS A 25 6.50 -6.70 -7.91
C LYS A 25 6.62 -5.80 -6.69
N ILE A 26 5.53 -5.15 -6.32
CA ILE A 26 5.49 -4.17 -5.25
C ILE A 26 4.69 -4.74 -4.08
N PHE A 27 5.29 -4.72 -2.89
CA PHE A 27 4.63 -5.12 -1.66
C PHE A 27 4.52 -3.93 -0.72
N VAL A 28 3.30 -3.65 -0.26
CA VAL A 28 3.03 -2.61 0.73
C VAL A 28 2.55 -3.29 2.01
N PRO A 29 3.29 -3.17 3.13
CA PRO A 29 2.89 -3.80 4.39
C PRO A 29 1.58 -3.25 4.92
N GLY A 30 0.76 -4.13 5.50
CA GLY A 30 -0.47 -3.77 6.19
C GLY A 30 -0.33 -3.82 7.70
N ASN A 31 -1.43 -3.57 8.41
CA ASN A 31 -1.46 -3.57 9.87
C ASN A 31 -1.47 -4.97 10.48
N HIS A 32 -1.66 -6.01 9.66
CA HIS A 32 -1.71 -7.39 10.12
C HIS A 32 -0.41 -8.17 9.89
N GLU A 33 0.65 -7.52 9.46
CA GLU A 33 1.97 -8.15 9.31
C GLU A 33 2.68 -8.17 10.65
N LEU A 34 2.26 -9.05 11.53
CA LEU A 34 2.71 -9.11 12.92
C LEU A 34 4.24 -9.25 13.06
N SER A 35 4.88 -9.96 12.15
CA SER A 35 6.33 -10.11 12.15
C SER A 35 7.05 -8.78 11.98
N PHE A 36 6.45 -7.81 11.29
CA PHE A 36 6.99 -6.46 11.19
C PHE A 36 6.95 -5.75 12.54
N GLU A 37 5.86 -5.92 13.30
CA GLU A 37 5.71 -5.33 14.62
C GLU A 37 6.67 -5.93 15.64
N LEU A 38 7.03 -7.21 15.49
CA LEU A 38 7.91 -7.93 16.40
C LEU A 38 9.39 -7.79 16.05
N GLY A 39 9.76 -6.89 15.14
CA GLY A 39 11.15 -6.62 14.81
C GLY A 39 11.77 -7.61 13.82
N GLN A 40 10.97 -8.40 13.13
CA GLN A 40 11.43 -9.30 12.07
C GLN A 40 11.35 -8.68 10.68
N ALA A 41 10.95 -7.41 10.61
CA ALA A 41 10.71 -6.72 9.35
C ALA A 41 11.94 -6.70 8.44
N ASP A 42 13.11 -6.40 9.00
CA ASP A 42 14.35 -6.29 8.22
C ASP A 42 14.69 -7.59 7.51
N ASP A 43 14.53 -8.72 8.19
CA ASP A 43 14.79 -10.03 7.61
C ASP A 43 13.80 -10.37 6.50
N ILE A 44 12.52 -10.11 6.72
CA ILE A 44 11.47 -10.34 5.73
C ILE A 44 11.69 -9.47 4.49
N ILE A 45 11.98 -8.19 4.70
CA ILE A 45 12.25 -7.24 3.62
C ILE A 45 13.47 -7.69 2.81
N GLN A 46 14.53 -8.14 3.50
CA GLN A 46 15.72 -8.63 2.82
C GLN A 46 15.42 -9.85 1.96
N ARG A 47 14.65 -10.80 2.48
CA ARG A 47 14.25 -11.99 1.72
C ARG A 47 13.40 -11.64 0.50
N MET A 48 12.49 -10.69 0.64
CA MET A 48 11.68 -10.19 -0.49
C MET A 48 12.57 -9.53 -1.53
N THR A 49 13.48 -8.66 -1.09
CA THR A 49 14.40 -7.94 -1.97
C THR A 49 15.31 -8.91 -2.74
N ASP A 50 15.80 -9.95 -2.08
CA ASP A 50 16.65 -10.97 -2.71
C ASP A 50 15.90 -11.74 -3.81
N LYS A 51 14.59 -11.79 -3.74
CA LYS A 51 13.72 -12.43 -4.75
C LYS A 51 13.16 -11.45 -5.78
N GLY A 52 13.62 -10.20 -5.79
CA GLY A 52 13.19 -9.20 -6.77
C GLY A 52 11.86 -8.53 -6.46
N ILE A 53 11.41 -8.58 -5.20
CA ILE A 53 10.22 -7.89 -4.73
C ILE A 53 10.62 -6.56 -4.12
N THR A 54 9.99 -5.47 -4.54
CA THR A 54 10.20 -4.15 -3.94
C THR A 54 9.21 -3.94 -2.80
N VAL A 55 9.72 -3.75 -1.60
CA VAL A 55 8.90 -3.40 -0.44
C VAL A 55 8.82 -1.88 -0.37
N LEU A 56 7.61 -1.34 -0.42
CA LEU A 56 7.38 0.09 -0.50
C LEU A 56 6.71 0.59 0.77
N GLU A 57 7.48 1.31 1.60
CA GLU A 57 7.01 1.98 2.80
C GLU A 57 7.42 3.45 2.77
N ASP A 58 6.45 4.36 2.80
CA ASP A 58 6.69 5.81 2.81
C ASP A 58 7.70 6.25 1.75
N ALA A 59 7.56 5.71 0.55
CA ALA A 59 8.54 5.87 -0.52
C ALA A 59 7.86 5.89 -1.89
N ILE A 60 8.65 6.23 -2.89
CA ILE A 60 8.23 6.32 -4.30
C ILE A 60 9.17 5.46 -5.12
N GLU A 61 8.61 4.72 -6.09
CA GLU A 61 9.38 3.91 -7.04
C GLU A 61 8.98 4.26 -8.46
N ASP A 62 9.96 4.46 -9.33
CA ASP A 62 9.75 4.62 -10.77
C ASP A 62 9.79 3.25 -11.43
N CYS A 63 8.64 2.79 -11.89
CA CYS A 63 8.48 1.48 -12.52
C CYS A 63 8.36 1.66 -14.03
N ASP A 64 9.49 1.87 -14.71
CA ASP A 64 9.54 2.10 -16.15
C ASP A 64 8.67 3.28 -16.61
N GLY A 65 8.69 4.37 -15.84
CA GLY A 65 7.96 5.59 -16.14
C GLY A 65 6.61 5.72 -15.45
N ILE A 66 6.14 4.65 -14.79
CA ILE A 66 4.96 4.71 -13.94
C ILE A 66 5.42 4.93 -12.50
N ILE A 67 5.02 6.02 -11.90
CA ILE A 67 5.43 6.39 -10.54
C ILE A 67 4.44 5.82 -9.54
N ILE A 68 4.90 4.91 -8.68
CA ILE A 68 4.11 4.29 -7.63
C ILE A 68 4.60 4.78 -6.28
N GLY A 69 3.69 5.24 -5.43
CA GLY A 69 4.02 5.71 -4.09
C GLY A 69 3.23 4.98 -3.02
N SER A 70 3.72 5.04 -1.79
CA SER A 70 3.04 4.51 -0.62
C SER A 70 3.33 5.38 0.59
N ILE A 71 2.34 5.56 1.46
CA ILE A 71 2.51 6.22 2.76
C ILE A 71 1.75 5.47 3.84
N GLY A 72 2.24 5.55 5.08
CA GLY A 72 1.54 5.04 6.25
C GLY A 72 0.36 5.92 6.65
N HIS A 73 -0.58 5.35 7.40
CA HIS A 73 -1.83 6.01 7.77
C HIS A 73 -1.65 7.19 8.75
N ASN A 74 -0.50 7.28 9.41
CA ASN A 74 -0.21 8.33 10.40
C ASN A 74 1.02 9.17 10.04
N VAL A 75 1.45 9.11 8.79
CA VAL A 75 2.61 9.88 8.32
C VAL A 75 2.15 11.24 7.85
N MET A 76 2.63 12.30 8.51
CA MET A 76 2.35 13.67 8.13
C MET A 76 3.47 14.22 7.24
N ILE A 77 3.10 14.74 6.08
CA ILE A 77 4.03 15.36 5.14
C ILE A 77 3.57 16.79 4.92
N ALA A 78 4.51 17.73 5.00
CA ALA A 78 4.20 19.13 4.73
C ALA A 78 3.67 19.28 3.30
N GLN A 79 2.68 20.13 3.11
CA GLN A 79 1.98 20.29 1.83
C GLN A 79 2.95 20.54 0.67
N GLU A 80 3.96 21.37 0.90
CA GLU A 80 4.98 21.73 -0.10
C GLU A 80 5.89 20.55 -0.48
N ASP A 81 5.97 19.52 0.37
CA ASP A 81 6.81 18.35 0.15
C ASP A 81 6.04 17.16 -0.47
N ILE A 82 4.72 17.30 -0.65
CA ILE A 82 3.91 16.22 -1.24
C ILE A 82 4.20 16.13 -2.75
N PRO A 83 4.66 14.96 -3.23
CA PRO A 83 4.90 14.78 -4.66
C PRO A 83 3.62 14.90 -5.49
N LYS A 84 3.73 15.46 -6.70
CA LYS A 84 2.60 15.70 -7.61
C LYS A 84 2.68 14.88 -8.89
N ASP A 85 3.63 13.99 -9.00
CA ASP A 85 3.87 13.18 -10.19
C ASP A 85 3.58 11.69 -9.97
N ILE A 86 2.90 11.34 -8.87
CA ILE A 86 2.53 9.96 -8.58
C ILE A 86 1.39 9.52 -9.49
N ASP A 87 1.58 8.41 -10.20
CA ASP A 87 0.53 7.81 -11.02
C ASP A 87 -0.40 6.93 -10.16
N ILE A 88 0.18 6.09 -9.31
CA ILE A 88 -0.57 5.15 -8.46
C ILE A 88 -0.07 5.29 -7.03
N LEU A 89 -0.98 5.64 -6.13
CA LEU A 89 -0.72 5.61 -4.69
C LEU A 89 -1.32 4.32 -4.13
N VAL A 90 -0.53 3.56 -3.39
CA VAL A 90 -0.98 2.33 -2.71
C VAL A 90 -0.82 2.52 -1.21
N THR A 91 -1.90 2.38 -0.46
CA THR A 91 -1.86 2.45 1.00
C THR A 91 -2.65 1.30 1.60
N HIS A 92 -2.34 0.91 2.83
CA HIS A 92 -3.16 -0.10 3.51
C HIS A 92 -4.51 0.48 3.93
N TYR A 93 -4.49 1.67 4.56
CA TYR A 93 -5.71 2.33 5.03
C TYR A 93 -6.34 3.19 3.93
N PRO A 94 -7.69 3.32 3.93
CA PRO A 94 -8.37 4.27 3.06
C PRO A 94 -8.14 5.72 3.52
N PRO A 95 -8.37 6.69 2.62
CA PRO A 95 -8.43 8.08 3.05
C PRO A 95 -9.71 8.32 3.85
N TYR A 96 -9.65 9.22 4.82
CA TYR A 96 -10.81 9.53 5.65
C TYR A 96 -12.00 10.01 4.79
N GLY A 97 -13.15 9.42 5.05
CA GLY A 97 -14.40 9.79 4.38
C GLY A 97 -14.64 9.12 3.02
N ILE A 98 -13.70 8.29 2.54
CA ILE A 98 -13.83 7.65 1.22
C ILE A 98 -13.80 6.12 1.40
N LEU A 99 -14.96 5.47 1.28
CA LEU A 99 -15.10 4.01 1.38
C LEU A 99 -14.51 3.43 2.68
N ASP A 100 -14.54 4.20 3.77
CA ASP A 100 -13.73 3.96 4.96
C ASP A 100 -14.54 3.60 6.22
N GLU A 101 -15.86 3.65 6.17
CA GLU A 101 -16.72 3.45 7.34
C GLU A 101 -16.31 4.30 8.55
N GLY A 102 -15.74 5.49 8.29
CA GLY A 102 -15.28 6.41 9.33
C GLY A 102 -13.92 6.07 9.93
N MET A 103 -13.23 5.04 9.43
CA MET A 103 -11.94 4.58 9.98
C MET A 103 -10.74 4.98 9.14
N GLY A 104 -10.92 5.80 8.13
CA GLY A 104 -9.84 6.21 7.23
C GLY A 104 -8.87 7.20 7.86
N SER A 105 -7.77 7.44 7.17
CA SER A 105 -6.69 8.32 7.61
C SER A 105 -6.84 9.72 7.05
N THR A 106 -6.83 10.71 7.94
CA THR A 106 -6.84 12.13 7.55
C THR A 106 -5.53 12.52 6.88
N GLU A 107 -4.42 11.93 7.28
CA GLU A 107 -3.10 12.16 6.67
C GLU A 107 -3.07 11.65 5.24
N ILE A 108 -3.64 10.47 4.98
CA ILE A 108 -3.78 9.94 3.62
C ILE A 108 -4.71 10.81 2.79
N LEU A 109 -5.84 11.25 3.34
CA LEU A 109 -6.75 12.15 2.63
C LEU A 109 -6.03 13.44 2.21
N ASN A 110 -5.28 14.04 3.12
CA ASN A 110 -4.52 15.25 2.83
C ASN A 110 -3.47 15.01 1.73
N PHE A 111 -2.80 13.88 1.79
CA PHE A 111 -1.81 13.50 0.77
C PHE A 111 -2.47 13.37 -0.61
N VAL A 112 -3.59 12.63 -0.71
CA VAL A 112 -4.32 12.45 -1.97
C VAL A 112 -4.82 13.78 -2.51
N LEU A 113 -5.35 14.63 -1.63
CA LEU A 113 -5.85 15.96 -2.00
C LEU A 113 -4.77 16.80 -2.70
N HIS A 114 -3.55 16.79 -2.18
CA HIS A 114 -2.47 17.62 -2.69
C HIS A 114 -1.65 16.94 -3.79
N SER A 115 -1.49 15.62 -3.74
CA SER A 115 -0.78 14.85 -4.75
C SER A 115 -1.60 14.64 -6.03
N GLN A 116 -2.90 14.40 -5.89
CA GLN A 116 -3.81 14.09 -7.00
C GLN A 116 -3.27 12.96 -7.88
N PRO A 117 -2.93 11.77 -7.31
CA PRO A 117 -2.51 10.64 -8.14
C PRO A 117 -3.65 10.24 -9.08
N LYS A 118 -3.34 9.56 -10.17
CA LYS A 118 -4.39 9.05 -11.08
C LYS A 118 -5.25 8.01 -10.39
N TYR A 119 -4.61 7.11 -9.62
CA TYR A 119 -5.28 6.05 -8.87
C TYR A 119 -4.79 6.03 -7.44
N HIS A 120 -5.71 5.79 -6.51
CA HIS A 120 -5.37 5.48 -5.12
C HIS A 120 -6.00 4.13 -4.77
N LEU A 121 -5.15 3.12 -4.58
CA LEU A 121 -5.56 1.76 -4.23
C LEU A 121 -5.31 1.53 -2.75
N PHE A 122 -6.32 1.05 -2.03
CA PHE A 122 -6.23 0.80 -0.59
C PHE A 122 -7.03 -0.43 -0.19
N GLY A 123 -6.90 -0.83 1.06
CA GLY A 123 -7.58 -2.00 1.60
C GLY A 123 -8.16 -1.76 2.97
N HIS A 124 -7.93 -2.68 3.88
CA HIS A 124 -8.31 -2.66 5.29
C HIS A 124 -9.82 -2.81 5.56
N ILE A 125 -10.69 -2.10 4.86
CA ILE A 125 -12.15 -2.13 5.09
C ILE A 125 -12.77 -3.15 4.14
N HIS A 126 -13.16 -4.31 4.68
CA HIS A 126 -13.68 -5.40 3.86
C HIS A 126 -15.09 -5.15 3.33
N SER A 127 -15.91 -4.40 4.06
CA SER A 127 -17.32 -4.15 3.67
C SER A 127 -17.48 -3.33 2.40
N THR A 128 -16.51 -2.48 2.08
CA THR A 128 -16.52 -1.66 0.86
C THR A 128 -15.61 -2.21 -0.24
N ALA A 129 -15.13 -3.44 -0.08
CA ALA A 129 -14.24 -4.10 -1.04
C ALA A 129 -14.84 -4.13 -2.45
N GLY A 130 -14.04 -3.79 -3.44
CA GLY A 130 -14.45 -3.75 -4.84
C GLY A 130 -15.16 -2.48 -5.27
N GLN A 131 -15.38 -1.53 -4.37
CA GLN A 131 -16.01 -0.26 -4.70
C GLN A 131 -14.99 0.79 -5.12
N GLU A 132 -15.44 1.74 -5.95
CA GLU A 132 -14.64 2.86 -6.43
C GLU A 132 -15.34 4.18 -6.13
N HIS A 133 -14.55 5.24 -5.97
CA HIS A 133 -15.04 6.59 -5.75
C HIS A 133 -14.09 7.60 -6.41
N ILE A 134 -14.65 8.57 -7.12
CA ILE A 134 -13.85 9.63 -7.74
C ILE A 134 -13.71 10.78 -6.74
N PHE A 135 -12.46 11.14 -6.43
CA PHE A 135 -12.14 12.27 -5.56
C PHE A 135 -11.21 13.23 -6.28
N GLY A 136 -11.74 14.37 -6.72
CA GLY A 136 -10.99 15.29 -7.59
C GLY A 136 -10.61 14.61 -8.90
N ASN A 137 -9.33 14.52 -9.19
CA ASN A 137 -8.80 13.84 -10.37
C ASN A 137 -8.35 12.41 -10.08
N THR A 138 -8.60 11.92 -8.88
CA THR A 138 -8.14 10.60 -8.44
C THR A 138 -9.28 9.59 -8.44
N ILE A 139 -9.05 8.42 -9.02
CA ILE A 139 -9.94 7.27 -8.86
C ILE A 139 -9.49 6.49 -7.64
N CYS A 140 -10.31 6.49 -6.60
CA CYS A 140 -10.05 5.76 -5.35
C CYS A 140 -10.74 4.40 -5.43
N ALA A 141 -10.00 3.33 -5.18
CA ALA A 141 -10.55 1.97 -5.25
C ALA A 141 -10.15 1.17 -4.00
N ASN A 142 -11.15 0.55 -3.37
CA ASN A 142 -10.91 -0.39 -2.29
C ASN A 142 -10.67 -1.77 -2.88
N ILE A 143 -9.42 -2.24 -2.81
CA ILE A 143 -9.00 -3.54 -3.35
C ILE A 143 -8.88 -4.62 -2.27
N ALA A 144 -9.47 -4.40 -1.09
CA ALA A 144 -9.48 -5.41 -0.04
C ALA A 144 -10.18 -6.69 -0.48
N THR A 145 -9.82 -7.79 0.17
CA THR A 145 -10.50 -9.06 -0.06
C THR A 145 -11.91 -9.01 0.53
N LYS A 146 -12.89 -9.52 -0.19
CA LYS A 146 -14.24 -9.70 0.36
C LYS A 146 -14.25 -10.90 1.29
N LEU A 147 -14.82 -10.71 2.45
CA LEU A 147 -15.01 -11.79 3.41
C LEU A 147 -16.34 -12.51 3.20
#